data_379f5feff8434f3039b476632cc2b806
#
_entry.id   379f5feff8434f3039b476632cc2b806
#
_cell.length_a   1.000
_cell.length_b   1.000
_cell.length_c   1.000
_cell.angle_alpha   90.00
_cell.angle_beta   90.00
_cell.angle_gamma   90.00
#
_symmetry.space_group_name_H-M   'P 1'
#
loop_
_entity.id
_entity.type
_entity.pdbx_description
1 polymer ?
#
loop_
_entity_poly.entity_id
_entity_poly.type
_entity_poly.pdbx_seq_one_letter_code
_entity_poly.pdbx_strand_id
1 'polypeptide(L)'
;MNGAGFIPFAGQDSVPLMGDIVYTCSDPGLEDVRIGVEICEDLWVPNPPSVDMALSGGATVILNASASSEVLGKSAYRRSLVSGQSARLYCAYAYANAGEGESTTDLVFSGENLIAENGSIVASTSLFSREMAVADVDLEKLMAERRRSNTWRAGEWAMGHMYEVGFSFVGAGANLSGGDVPGVIGAGRSHRGATAVSSVVCSEPDATTESPELPAEEGIELLLNSALDVLRPAPRTPFVPTDPTRRAACCEEILDLQAAGLKTRLAHTGTHSAVIGLSGGLDSTLALLVTVRAFDMLGLPRTGVHAVSMPGFGTTGRTKSNAERLAEQLGVDFRTIAIGEAVRAHFTDIGHDPSVTDVTYENAQARERTQVLMDLSNELGGFVIGTGDLSELALGWATYNADHMSMYGVNAGVPKTLVRHLVSHAADSLGGEAAAILRDILDTPVSPELLPPGGDGEIAQCTEELVGPYELHDFFLFHMMRYGFAPGKIYRMACRTFAELDSDGTPAYEPATILYWLRMFYRRFFAQQFKRSCLPDGPKVGSVSVSPRGDWRMPSDASAALWLEEVDSLSA
;
A
#
# COMPACT_ATOMS: atom_id res chain seq x y z
N MET A 1 33.42 21.27 12.84
CA MET A 1 33.62 22.25 13.94
C MET A 1 32.84 21.74 15.13
N ASN A 2 33.49 21.13 16.11
CA ASN A 2 32.84 20.57 17.29
C ASN A 2 32.88 21.55 18.45
N GLY A 3 32.16 22.67 18.35
CA GLY A 3 32.04 23.63 19.44
C GLY A 3 30.79 24.46 19.27
N ALA A 4 29.81 24.29 20.15
CA ALA A 4 28.70 25.23 20.25
C ALA A 4 29.24 26.63 20.52
N GLY A 5 29.10 27.51 19.54
CA GLY A 5 29.40 28.94 19.69
C GLY A 5 28.11 29.71 19.90
N PHE A 6 28.21 30.84 20.56
CA PHE A 6 27.09 31.79 20.63
C PHE A 6 27.52 33.09 19.98
N ILE A 7 26.68 33.67 19.16
CA ILE A 7 26.92 34.91 18.44
C ILE A 7 25.77 35.89 18.66
N PRO A 8 26.00 37.19 18.68
CA PRO A 8 24.92 38.16 18.53
C PRO A 8 24.35 38.11 17.11
N PHE A 9 23.04 37.98 16.99
CA PHE A 9 22.38 37.93 15.69
C PHE A 9 20.93 38.43 15.78
N ALA A 10 20.50 39.21 14.82
CA ALA A 10 19.11 39.70 14.69
C ALA A 10 18.59 40.39 15.97
N GLY A 11 19.42 41.22 16.60
CA GLY A 11 19.05 41.94 17.84
C GLY A 11 19.05 41.11 19.13
N GLN A 12 19.48 39.86 19.05
CA GLN A 12 19.69 38.99 20.23
C GLN A 12 21.17 38.93 20.57
N ASP A 13 21.51 39.02 21.86
CA ASP A 13 22.89 39.06 22.36
C ASP A 13 23.60 37.69 22.24
N SER A 14 22.84 36.59 22.18
CA SER A 14 23.38 35.24 22.23
C SER A 14 22.48 34.26 21.48
N VAL A 15 22.85 33.96 20.25
CA VAL A 15 22.17 32.93 19.41
C VAL A 15 23.12 31.76 19.23
N PRO A 16 22.68 30.52 19.48
CA PRO A 16 23.52 29.35 19.30
C PRO A 16 23.90 29.15 17.84
N LEU A 17 25.20 29.02 17.56
CA LEU A 17 25.74 28.66 16.26
C LEU A 17 26.23 27.21 16.31
N MET A 18 25.43 26.29 15.85
CA MET A 18 25.73 24.86 15.86
C MET A 18 24.98 24.13 14.73
N GLY A 19 25.52 22.99 14.28
CA GLY A 19 24.93 22.17 13.23
C GLY A 19 24.01 21.04 13.74
N ASP A 20 24.03 20.79 15.05
CA ASP A 20 23.39 19.60 15.63
C ASP A 20 22.08 19.97 16.33
N ILE A 21 21.17 20.64 15.60
CA ILE A 21 19.87 21.11 16.13
C ILE A 21 18.72 20.35 15.44
N VAL A 22 17.76 19.91 16.26
CA VAL A 22 16.44 19.46 15.79
C VAL A 22 15.35 20.31 16.43
N TYR A 23 14.48 20.86 15.59
CA TYR A 23 13.33 21.64 16.05
C TYR A 23 12.15 20.70 16.29
N THR A 24 11.53 20.76 17.45
CA THR A 24 10.47 19.84 17.88
C THR A 24 9.17 20.60 18.12
N CYS A 25 8.09 20.18 17.48
CA CYS A 25 6.77 20.77 17.71
C CYS A 25 6.21 20.31 19.05
N SER A 26 5.66 21.25 19.83
CA SER A 26 5.04 21.00 21.13
C SER A 26 3.50 20.99 21.08
N ASP A 27 2.92 21.20 19.92
CA ASP A 27 1.47 21.22 19.76
C ASP A 27 0.90 19.80 19.83
N PRO A 28 -0.21 19.57 20.55
CA PRO A 28 -0.84 18.26 20.66
C PRO A 28 -1.21 17.65 19.31
N GLY A 29 -0.80 16.41 19.06
CA GLY A 29 -1.01 15.71 17.80
C GLY A 29 0.01 16.01 16.72
N LEU A 30 0.97 16.91 16.97
CA LEU A 30 2.06 17.27 16.05
C LEU A 30 3.46 16.93 16.63
N GLU A 31 3.53 16.06 17.62
CA GLU A 31 4.77 15.67 18.29
C GLU A 31 5.77 14.98 17.34
N ASP A 32 5.27 14.38 16.26
CA ASP A 32 6.08 13.77 15.21
C ASP A 32 6.64 14.81 14.21
N VAL A 33 6.29 16.09 14.32
CA VAL A 33 6.89 17.18 13.54
C VAL A 33 8.24 17.54 14.16
N ARG A 34 9.30 16.91 13.67
CA ARG A 34 10.68 17.12 14.11
C ARG A 34 11.52 17.50 12.90
N ILE A 35 12.05 18.73 12.90
CA ILE A 35 12.67 19.34 11.73
C ILE A 35 14.18 19.40 11.94
N GLY A 36 14.94 18.82 11.02
CA GLY A 36 16.39 19.02 10.88
C GLY A 36 16.68 19.94 9.70
N VAL A 37 17.76 20.72 9.80
CA VAL A 37 18.20 21.63 8.72
C VAL A 37 19.65 21.34 8.35
N GLU A 38 19.87 21.07 7.08
CA GLU A 38 21.22 20.99 6.49
C GLU A 38 21.34 21.94 5.30
N ILE A 39 22.57 22.24 4.85
CA ILE A 39 22.80 23.30 3.88
C ILE A 39 23.57 22.76 2.67
N CYS A 40 22.97 22.89 1.49
CA CYS A 40 23.62 22.74 0.19
C CYS A 40 24.44 21.43 0.05
N GLU A 41 25.76 21.52 0.10
CA GLU A 41 26.69 20.39 -0.07
C GLU A 41 26.62 19.34 1.06
N ASP A 42 25.98 19.64 2.17
CA ASP A 42 25.79 18.66 3.25
C ASP A 42 25.12 17.37 2.76
N LEU A 43 24.20 17.49 1.79
CA LEU A 43 23.56 16.32 1.15
C LEU A 43 24.53 15.47 0.30
N TRP A 44 25.62 16.06 -0.19
CA TRP A 44 26.50 15.45 -1.19
C TRP A 44 27.65 14.67 -0.57
N VAL A 45 27.89 14.82 0.73
CA VAL A 45 28.94 14.11 1.47
C VAL A 45 28.53 12.66 1.77
N PRO A 46 29.49 11.76 2.01
CA PRO A 46 29.17 10.35 2.32
C PRO A 46 28.31 10.14 3.57
N ASN A 47 28.43 11.02 4.58
CA ASN A 47 27.61 11.03 5.79
C ASN A 47 27.00 12.41 6.00
N PRO A 48 25.82 12.69 5.40
CA PRO A 48 25.12 13.96 5.58
C PRO A 48 24.70 14.19 7.04
N PRO A 49 24.68 15.44 7.54
CA PRO A 49 24.19 15.76 8.90
C PRO A 49 22.79 15.25 9.20
N SER A 50 21.92 15.19 8.19
CA SER A 50 20.57 14.63 8.30
C SER A 50 20.52 13.20 8.82
N VAL A 51 21.62 12.41 8.67
CA VAL A 51 21.71 11.06 9.24
C VAL A 51 21.64 11.11 10.76
N ASP A 52 22.46 11.95 11.38
CA ASP A 52 22.48 12.10 12.83
C ASP A 52 21.22 12.80 13.35
N MET A 53 20.70 13.79 12.60
CA MET A 53 19.43 14.44 12.92
C MET A 53 18.25 13.45 12.94
N ALA A 54 18.21 12.50 12.02
CA ALA A 54 17.15 11.49 11.95
C ALA A 54 17.34 10.38 13.00
N LEU A 55 18.56 9.87 13.18
CA LEU A 55 18.84 8.74 14.08
C LEU A 55 18.88 9.17 15.55
N SER A 56 19.52 10.30 15.85
CA SER A 56 19.74 10.79 17.21
C SER A 56 18.68 11.80 17.63
N GLY A 57 18.33 12.72 16.73
CA GLY A 57 17.35 13.77 16.98
C GLY A 57 15.91 13.36 16.63
N GLY A 58 15.73 12.21 15.96
CA GLY A 58 14.41 11.74 15.55
C GLY A 58 13.77 12.58 14.44
N ALA A 59 14.53 13.41 13.71
CA ALA A 59 14.00 14.30 12.68
C ALA A 59 13.19 13.53 11.63
N THR A 60 11.96 13.96 11.41
CA THR A 60 11.02 13.40 10.43
C THR A 60 10.94 14.25 9.18
N VAL A 61 11.35 15.51 9.26
CA VAL A 61 11.42 16.46 8.15
C VAL A 61 12.84 17.01 8.08
N ILE A 62 13.47 16.93 6.92
CA ILE A 62 14.77 17.54 6.65
C ILE A 62 14.57 18.66 5.64
N LEU A 63 15.08 19.84 5.97
CA LEU A 63 15.09 21.01 5.10
C LEU A 63 16.53 21.24 4.63
N ASN A 64 16.73 21.42 3.33
CA ASN A 64 18.01 21.75 2.73
C ASN A 64 17.90 23.05 1.92
N ALA A 65 18.54 24.11 2.42
CA ALA A 65 18.68 25.37 1.71
C ALA A 65 19.94 25.35 0.85
N SER A 66 19.77 25.39 -0.46
CA SER A 66 20.84 25.21 -1.43
C SER A 66 21.02 26.40 -2.38
N ALA A 67 22.28 26.66 -2.73
CA ALA A 67 22.67 27.49 -3.88
C ALA A 67 23.54 26.64 -4.83
N SER A 68 22.93 25.59 -5.36
CA SER A 68 23.60 24.63 -6.23
C SER A 68 23.48 25.07 -7.69
N SER A 69 24.61 25.48 -8.29
CA SER A 69 24.66 25.85 -9.71
C SER A 69 24.26 24.69 -10.62
N GLU A 70 23.58 24.98 -11.71
CA GLU A 70 23.11 23.97 -12.65
C GLU A 70 24.16 23.67 -13.71
N VAL A 71 24.34 22.40 -14.02
CA VAL A 71 25.09 21.88 -15.15
C VAL A 71 24.35 20.70 -15.76
N LEU A 72 24.65 20.36 -17.02
CA LEU A 72 23.97 19.27 -17.71
C LEU A 72 24.02 17.95 -16.91
N GLY A 73 22.85 17.37 -16.64
CA GLY A 73 22.68 16.11 -15.92
C GLY A 73 22.63 16.24 -14.39
N LYS A 74 22.91 17.41 -13.81
CA LYS A 74 22.94 17.59 -12.35
C LYS A 74 21.57 17.49 -11.71
N SER A 75 20.50 17.92 -12.40
CA SER A 75 19.13 17.76 -11.91
C SER A 75 18.77 16.29 -11.64
N ALA A 76 19.08 15.38 -12.57
CA ALA A 76 18.82 13.96 -12.38
C ALA A 76 19.58 13.38 -11.18
N TYR A 77 20.84 13.79 -11.00
CA TYR A 77 21.65 13.37 -9.86
C TYR A 77 21.13 13.94 -8.53
N ARG A 78 20.74 15.22 -8.50
CA ARG A 78 20.11 15.87 -7.35
C ARG A 78 18.84 15.14 -6.94
N ARG A 79 17.95 14.83 -7.88
CA ARG A 79 16.73 14.05 -7.64
C ARG A 79 17.03 12.68 -7.02
N SER A 80 18.06 12.00 -7.49
CA SER A 80 18.49 10.71 -6.94
C SER A 80 19.00 10.84 -5.51
N LEU A 81 19.76 11.91 -5.18
CA LEU A 81 20.24 12.15 -3.82
C LEU A 81 19.11 12.47 -2.86
N VAL A 82 18.22 13.40 -3.22
CA VAL A 82 17.05 13.79 -2.39
C VAL A 82 16.15 12.60 -2.14
N SER A 83 15.80 11.86 -3.19
CA SER A 83 14.98 10.66 -3.10
C SER A 83 15.67 9.57 -2.25
N GLY A 84 16.95 9.30 -2.50
CA GLY A 84 17.73 8.31 -1.78
C GLY A 84 17.88 8.63 -0.29
N GLN A 85 18.11 9.89 0.06
CA GLN A 85 18.24 10.33 1.46
C GLN A 85 16.90 10.25 2.20
N SER A 86 15.82 10.72 1.57
CA SER A 86 14.46 10.57 2.09
C SER A 86 14.08 9.10 2.37
N ALA A 87 14.41 8.20 1.44
CA ALA A 87 14.15 6.76 1.61
C ALA A 87 14.96 6.14 2.76
N ARG A 88 16.27 6.43 2.81
CA ARG A 88 17.16 5.85 3.83
C ARG A 88 16.81 6.30 5.25
N LEU A 89 16.34 7.54 5.39
CA LEU A 89 16.03 8.14 6.70
C LEU A 89 14.54 8.02 7.08
N TYR A 90 13.71 7.43 6.21
CA TYR A 90 12.26 7.43 6.40
C TYR A 90 11.77 8.82 6.83
N CYS A 91 12.07 9.84 6.02
CA CYS A 91 11.74 11.22 6.31
C CYS A 91 11.14 11.94 5.09
N ALA A 92 10.49 13.07 5.35
CA ALA A 92 10.28 14.08 4.33
C ALA A 92 11.58 14.85 4.11
N TYR A 93 11.94 15.10 2.87
CA TYR A 93 13.11 15.87 2.52
C TYR A 93 12.71 16.99 1.57
N ALA A 94 12.82 18.24 2.02
CA ALA A 94 12.53 19.42 1.22
C ALA A 94 13.85 20.12 0.84
N TYR A 95 14.11 20.17 -0.46
CA TYR A 95 15.28 20.80 -1.06
C TYR A 95 14.85 22.06 -1.77
N ALA A 96 15.30 23.22 -1.30
CA ALA A 96 15.08 24.53 -1.90
C ALA A 96 16.36 25.06 -2.53
N ASN A 97 16.34 25.30 -3.85
CA ASN A 97 17.52 25.73 -4.58
C ASN A 97 17.41 27.19 -5.04
N ALA A 98 18.53 27.90 -5.02
CA ALA A 98 18.67 29.21 -5.61
C ALA A 98 18.22 29.20 -7.09
N GLY A 99 17.59 30.27 -7.54
CA GLY A 99 16.99 30.39 -8.85
C GLY A 99 17.40 31.66 -9.59
N GLU A 100 16.50 32.17 -10.39
CA GLU A 100 16.70 33.39 -11.16
C GLU A 100 17.00 34.58 -10.22
N GLY A 101 18.05 35.34 -10.56
CA GLY A 101 18.55 36.43 -9.72
C GLY A 101 19.83 36.10 -8.95
N GLU A 102 20.10 34.83 -8.71
CA GLU A 102 21.32 34.37 -8.01
C GLU A 102 22.48 34.08 -8.99
N SER A 103 22.22 34.09 -10.31
CA SER A 103 23.24 33.80 -11.30
C SER A 103 24.32 34.87 -11.34
N THR A 104 25.59 34.45 -11.32
CA THR A 104 26.75 35.32 -11.38
C THR A 104 27.76 34.78 -12.39
N THR A 105 28.30 35.66 -13.23
CA THR A 105 29.36 35.36 -14.19
C THR A 105 29.08 34.09 -15.00
N ASP A 106 29.72 32.99 -14.68
CA ASP A 106 29.59 31.69 -15.37
C ASP A 106 28.61 30.73 -14.70
N LEU A 107 28.07 31.05 -13.52
CA LEU A 107 27.17 30.20 -12.76
C LEU A 107 25.71 30.54 -13.08
N VAL A 108 24.93 29.51 -13.33
CA VAL A 108 23.49 29.59 -13.53
C VAL A 108 22.79 28.70 -12.48
N PHE A 109 21.72 29.21 -11.89
CA PHE A 109 20.93 28.51 -10.90
C PHE A 109 19.53 28.20 -11.46
N SER A 110 19.07 26.99 -11.26
CA SER A 110 17.83 26.49 -11.89
C SER A 110 16.55 26.74 -11.11
N GLY A 111 16.65 27.04 -9.82
CA GLY A 111 15.46 27.14 -8.96
C GLY A 111 14.69 25.83 -8.82
N GLU A 112 15.32 24.68 -9.11
CA GLU A 112 14.67 23.39 -8.96
C GLU A 112 14.45 23.06 -7.47
N ASN A 113 13.19 23.09 -7.04
CA ASN A 113 12.77 22.73 -5.69
C ASN A 113 12.19 21.32 -5.71
N LEU A 114 12.49 20.52 -4.68
CA LEU A 114 12.09 19.13 -4.59
C LEU A 114 11.53 18.85 -3.19
N ILE A 115 10.41 18.13 -3.12
CA ILE A 115 9.91 17.55 -1.88
C ILE A 115 9.82 16.05 -2.09
N ALA A 116 10.52 15.27 -1.25
CA ALA A 116 10.46 13.82 -1.25
C ALA A 116 9.87 13.29 0.06
N GLU A 117 9.12 12.20 -0.02
CA GLU A 117 8.59 11.47 1.14
C GLU A 117 8.92 9.99 0.96
N ASN A 118 9.70 9.43 1.88
CA ASN A 118 10.10 8.03 1.86
C ASN A 118 10.57 7.55 0.46
N GLY A 119 11.42 8.34 -0.18
CA GLY A 119 12.03 8.02 -1.47
C GLY A 119 11.22 8.43 -2.71
N SER A 120 9.99 8.84 -2.56
CA SER A 120 9.17 9.30 -3.67
C SER A 120 9.19 10.83 -3.76
N ILE A 121 9.47 11.41 -4.91
CA ILE A 121 9.30 12.85 -5.15
C ILE A 121 7.79 13.11 -5.22
N VAL A 122 7.27 13.85 -4.24
CA VAL A 122 5.83 14.17 -4.12
C VAL A 122 5.49 15.54 -4.70
N ALA A 123 6.46 16.44 -4.77
CA ALA A 123 6.35 17.69 -5.51
C ALA A 123 7.71 18.13 -6.07
N SER A 124 7.71 18.81 -7.20
CA SER A 124 8.90 19.43 -7.78
C SER A 124 8.52 20.58 -8.69
N THR A 125 9.41 21.56 -8.83
CA THR A 125 9.29 22.60 -9.84
C THR A 125 10.05 22.26 -11.10
N SER A 126 9.73 22.93 -12.20
CA SER A 126 10.50 22.84 -13.44
C SER A 126 11.84 23.58 -13.30
N LEU A 127 12.85 23.16 -14.08
CA LEU A 127 14.10 23.93 -14.18
C LEU A 127 13.83 25.34 -14.73
N PHE A 128 14.48 26.32 -14.13
CA PHE A 128 14.41 27.73 -14.51
C PHE A 128 13.00 28.35 -14.33
N SER A 129 12.15 27.74 -13.48
CA SER A 129 10.88 28.33 -13.07
C SER A 129 11.03 29.16 -11.78
N ARG A 130 10.07 30.06 -11.55
CA ARG A 130 9.91 30.79 -10.28
C ARG A 130 8.83 30.19 -9.39
N GLU A 131 8.44 28.96 -9.68
CA GLU A 131 7.37 28.27 -8.96
C GLU A 131 7.85 27.80 -7.59
N MET A 132 6.90 27.66 -6.68
CA MET A 132 7.10 27.05 -5.38
C MET A 132 6.59 25.60 -5.41
N ALA A 133 7.37 24.65 -4.89
CA ALA A 133 6.89 23.30 -4.68
C ALA A 133 6.12 23.23 -3.35
N VAL A 134 4.91 22.67 -3.38
CA VAL A 134 4.07 22.48 -2.20
C VAL A 134 3.56 21.04 -2.18
N ALA A 135 3.63 20.39 -1.04
CA ALA A 135 3.09 19.05 -0.85
C ALA A 135 2.72 18.79 0.61
N ASP A 136 1.70 17.97 0.81
CA ASP A 136 1.42 17.38 2.11
C ASP A 136 2.36 16.21 2.37
N VAL A 137 2.79 16.04 3.61
CA VAL A 137 3.65 14.95 4.06
C VAL A 137 2.95 14.15 5.15
N ASP A 138 2.90 12.84 4.99
CA ASP A 138 2.30 11.92 5.97
C ASP A 138 3.35 11.43 6.97
N LEU A 139 3.49 12.13 8.10
CA LEU A 139 4.45 11.77 9.14
C LEU A 139 4.12 10.44 9.83
N GLU A 140 2.83 10.12 9.98
CA GLU A 140 2.42 8.84 10.57
C GLU A 140 2.88 7.65 9.70
N LYS A 141 2.81 7.80 8.37
CA LYS A 141 3.36 6.84 7.41
C LYS A 141 4.88 6.67 7.60
N LEU A 142 5.62 7.77 7.74
CA LEU A 142 7.07 7.74 7.97
C LEU A 142 7.42 7.05 9.29
N MET A 143 6.69 7.35 10.35
CA MET A 143 6.86 6.71 11.66
C MET A 143 6.48 5.23 11.63
N ALA A 144 5.46 4.84 10.85
CA ALA A 144 5.11 3.43 10.64
C ALA A 144 6.28 2.67 9.99
N GLU A 145 6.94 3.24 8.99
CA GLU A 145 8.11 2.63 8.34
C GLU A 145 9.27 2.47 9.32
N ARG A 146 9.58 3.48 10.14
CA ARG A 146 10.62 3.40 11.18
C ARG A 146 10.31 2.30 12.19
N ARG A 147 9.07 2.21 12.68
CA ARG A 147 8.63 1.16 13.64
C ARG A 147 8.72 -0.26 13.06
N ARG A 148 8.51 -0.42 11.76
CA ARG A 148 8.61 -1.73 11.08
C ARG A 148 10.03 -2.17 10.80
N SER A 149 10.99 -1.26 10.76
CA SER A 149 12.39 -1.55 10.45
C SER A 149 13.12 -2.08 11.67
N ASN A 150 13.43 -3.37 11.67
CA ASN A 150 14.22 -4.01 12.74
C ASN A 150 15.67 -3.49 12.81
N THR A 151 16.14 -2.86 11.75
CA THR A 151 17.50 -2.31 11.64
C THR A 151 17.54 -0.81 11.90
N TRP A 152 16.39 -0.17 12.08
CA TRP A 152 16.32 1.23 12.49
C TRP A 152 16.68 1.35 13.96
N ARG A 153 17.86 1.90 14.25
CA ARG A 153 18.37 2.05 15.60
C ARG A 153 18.50 3.53 15.95
N ALA A 154 17.44 4.06 16.51
CA ALA A 154 17.48 5.40 17.07
C ALA A 154 18.39 5.42 18.32
N GLY A 155 19.34 6.35 18.37
CA GLY A 155 20.09 6.68 19.57
C GLY A 155 21.27 5.78 19.95
N GLU A 156 21.40 4.55 19.44
CA GLU A 156 22.49 3.64 19.82
C GLU A 156 23.84 3.98 19.15
N TRP A 157 23.82 4.61 17.99
CA TRP A 157 25.01 4.92 17.18
C TRP A 157 25.32 6.42 17.09
N ALA A 158 24.56 7.22 17.86
CA ALA A 158 24.71 8.67 17.86
C ALA A 158 26.02 9.08 18.53
N MET A 159 26.98 9.51 17.74
CA MET A 159 28.26 10.06 18.21
C MET A 159 28.16 11.50 18.72
N GLY A 160 26.98 12.12 18.66
CA GLY A 160 26.74 13.51 19.03
C GLY A 160 25.50 13.71 19.89
N HIS A 161 25.53 14.72 20.74
CA HIS A 161 24.35 15.23 21.45
C HIS A 161 23.62 16.18 20.50
N MET A 162 22.38 15.83 20.10
CA MET A 162 21.51 16.75 19.39
C MET A 162 20.87 17.73 20.35
N TYR A 163 20.84 18.99 19.98
CA TYR A 163 20.13 20.02 20.73
C TYR A 163 18.69 20.10 20.23
N GLU A 164 17.74 20.05 21.15
CA GLU A 164 16.32 20.19 20.81
C GLU A 164 15.87 21.63 21.10
N VAL A 165 15.22 22.23 20.09
CA VAL A 165 14.59 23.54 20.19
C VAL A 165 13.09 23.37 19.98
N GLY A 166 12.30 23.60 21.00
CA GLY A 166 10.84 23.53 20.94
C GLY A 166 10.23 24.70 20.16
N PHE A 167 9.19 24.43 19.38
CA PHE A 167 8.34 25.45 18.75
C PHE A 167 6.87 25.04 18.79
N SER A 168 5.98 26.02 18.59
CA SER A 168 4.53 25.81 18.51
C SER A 168 3.95 26.68 17.41
N PHE A 169 3.02 26.12 16.63
CA PHE A 169 2.25 26.88 15.65
C PHE A 169 1.11 27.68 16.30
N VAL A 170 0.55 27.19 17.42
CA VAL A 170 -0.61 27.80 18.10
C VAL A 170 -0.20 29.05 18.89
N GLY A 171 1.04 29.14 19.35
CA GLY A 171 1.51 30.28 20.14
C GLY A 171 1.80 31.57 19.35
N ALA A 172 1.91 31.49 18.03
CA ALA A 172 2.24 32.63 17.18
C ALA A 172 1.10 33.64 16.99
N GLY A 173 -0.17 33.25 17.21
CA GLY A 173 -1.34 34.11 17.04
C GLY A 173 -1.80 34.86 18.30
N ALA A 174 -1.36 34.48 19.49
CA ALA A 174 -1.96 34.98 20.74
C ALA A 174 -1.31 36.23 21.33
N ASN A 175 -0.18 36.73 20.81
CA ASN A 175 0.57 37.85 21.44
C ASN A 175 1.24 38.85 20.49
N LEU A 176 0.51 39.32 19.47
CA LEU A 176 0.96 40.49 18.69
C LEU A 176 0.37 41.83 19.20
N SER A 177 -0.22 41.86 20.35
CA SER A 177 -0.65 43.12 20.98
C SER A 177 0.10 43.36 22.33
N GLY A 178 1.23 44.05 22.24
CA GLY A 178 1.81 44.81 23.37
C GLY A 178 2.80 44.07 24.25
N GLY A 179 4.06 44.31 24.00
CA GLY A 179 5.11 44.49 24.99
C GLY A 179 5.33 43.40 26.04
N ASP A 180 6.19 42.48 25.71
CA ASP A 180 7.27 41.92 26.56
C ASP A 180 7.86 40.72 25.87
N VAL A 181 9.07 40.84 25.36
CA VAL A 181 9.86 39.74 24.82
C VAL A 181 10.43 38.98 26.01
N PRO A 182 10.01 37.72 26.27
CA PRO A 182 10.68 36.90 27.27
C PRO A 182 12.07 36.51 26.79
N GLY A 183 13.06 36.76 27.65
CA GLY A 183 14.47 36.52 27.34
C GLY A 183 14.81 35.07 26.99
N VAL A 184 15.84 34.95 26.18
CA VAL A 184 16.53 33.70 25.81
C VAL A 184 16.81 32.85 27.05
N ILE A 185 16.31 31.62 27.01
CA ILE A 185 16.59 30.65 28.08
C ILE A 185 17.88 29.91 27.73
N GLY A 186 18.83 30.03 28.69
CA GLY A 186 20.15 29.42 28.57
C GLY A 186 20.12 27.90 28.46
N ALA A 187 21.08 27.37 27.68
CA ALA A 187 21.32 25.94 27.49
C ALA A 187 21.53 25.22 28.84
N GLY A 188 20.50 24.54 29.31
CA GLY A 188 20.56 23.66 30.48
C GLY A 188 20.67 22.20 30.02
N ARG A 189 21.63 21.49 30.63
CA ARG A 189 21.76 20.02 30.47
C ARG A 189 20.44 19.34 30.77
N SER A 190 20.03 18.45 29.87
CA SER A 190 18.81 17.67 30.02
C SER A 190 18.86 16.74 31.22
N HIS A 191 18.17 17.10 32.28
CA HIS A 191 17.47 16.16 33.13
C HIS A 191 15.98 16.53 33.07
N ARG A 192 15.18 15.59 32.70
CA ARG A 192 13.71 15.53 32.66
C ARG A 192 13.01 16.76 33.24
N GLY A 193 12.32 17.50 32.36
CA GLY A 193 11.27 18.43 32.74
C GLY A 193 11.73 19.89 32.80
N ALA A 194 11.53 20.59 31.72
CA ALA A 194 11.08 21.98 31.64
C ALA A 194 11.16 22.44 30.16
N THR A 195 10.05 22.76 29.63
CA THR A 195 9.84 23.33 28.29
C THR A 195 10.23 24.81 28.32
N ALA A 196 11.11 25.21 27.43
CA ALA A 196 11.33 26.61 27.12
C ALA A 196 10.95 26.88 25.68
N VAL A 197 9.96 27.70 25.45
CA VAL A 197 9.51 28.13 24.12
C VAL A 197 10.15 29.50 23.82
N SER A 198 10.90 29.60 22.73
CA SER A 198 11.36 30.87 22.21
C SER A 198 10.66 31.16 20.89
N SER A 199 9.97 32.27 20.77
CA SER A 199 9.38 32.79 19.53
C SER A 199 10.45 33.49 18.69
N VAL A 200 10.63 33.07 17.45
CA VAL A 200 11.44 33.78 16.45
C VAL A 200 10.53 34.80 15.75
N VAL A 201 10.80 36.09 15.97
CA VAL A 201 10.19 37.17 15.19
C VAL A 201 11.12 37.48 14.02
N CYS A 202 10.63 37.22 12.79
CA CYS A 202 11.28 37.73 11.59
C CYS A 202 10.90 39.20 11.41
N SER A 203 11.89 40.11 11.36
CA SER A 203 11.69 41.51 10.99
C SER A 203 11.33 41.63 9.52
N GLU A 204 10.37 42.52 9.22
CA GLU A 204 9.87 42.80 7.88
C GLU A 204 10.99 43.20 6.90
N PRO A 205 10.98 42.68 5.66
CA PRO A 205 11.77 43.25 4.58
C PRO A 205 11.07 44.48 4.00
N ASP A 206 11.87 45.41 3.51
CA ASP A 206 11.48 46.70 2.95
C ASP A 206 10.38 46.57 1.87
N ALA A 207 9.37 47.43 1.99
CA ALA A 207 8.12 47.42 1.25
C ALA A 207 8.27 47.85 -0.21
N THR A 208 8.68 46.95 -1.13
CA THR A 208 8.49 47.15 -2.59
C THR A 208 8.30 45.88 -3.41
N THR A 209 8.13 44.72 -2.80
CA THR A 209 7.70 43.51 -3.53
C THR A 209 6.45 42.99 -2.85
N GLU A 210 5.33 42.89 -3.60
CA GLU A 210 4.12 42.22 -3.14
C GLU A 210 4.47 40.77 -2.76
N SER A 211 4.64 40.55 -1.46
CA SER A 211 4.71 39.21 -0.89
C SER A 211 3.33 38.56 -1.03
N PRO A 212 3.19 37.27 -1.36
CA PRO A 212 1.92 36.61 -1.27
C PRO A 212 1.39 36.74 0.14
N GLU A 213 0.19 37.29 0.31
CA GLU A 213 -0.48 37.40 1.59
C GLU A 213 -0.51 36.04 2.27
N LEU A 214 0.09 35.95 3.46
CA LEU A 214 -0.11 34.77 4.32
C LEU A 214 -1.61 34.68 4.68
N PRO A 215 -2.21 33.51 4.71
CA PRO A 215 -3.61 33.35 5.01
C PRO A 215 -3.94 33.97 6.37
N ALA A 216 -5.09 34.66 6.45
CA ALA A 216 -5.61 35.24 7.68
C ALA A 216 -5.72 34.19 8.80
N GLU A 217 -5.80 34.64 10.07
CA GLU A 217 -5.84 33.77 11.27
C GLU A 217 -6.84 32.60 11.14
N GLU A 218 -8.01 32.82 10.52
CA GLU A 218 -8.98 31.76 10.19
C GLU A 218 -8.39 30.68 9.26
N GLY A 219 -7.49 31.05 8.35
CA GLY A 219 -6.81 30.12 7.46
C GLY A 219 -5.78 29.26 8.19
N ILE A 220 -5.13 29.79 9.21
CA ILE A 220 -4.15 29.05 10.05
C ILE A 220 -4.87 28.05 10.96
N GLU A 221 -5.99 28.42 11.55
CA GLU A 221 -6.83 27.53 12.36
C GLU A 221 -7.45 26.41 11.51
N LEU A 222 -7.88 26.72 10.30
CA LEU A 222 -8.35 25.74 9.33
C LEU A 222 -7.20 24.80 8.89
N LEU A 223 -6.00 25.34 8.67
CA LEU A 223 -4.81 24.54 8.36
C LEU A 223 -4.39 23.65 9.54
N LEU A 224 -4.45 24.14 10.78
CA LEU A 224 -4.16 23.35 11.98
C LEU A 224 -5.20 22.28 12.23
N ASN A 225 -6.49 22.56 12.02
CA ASN A 225 -7.56 21.57 12.11
C ASN A 225 -7.52 20.55 10.95
N SER A 226 -6.95 20.92 9.80
CA SER A 226 -6.68 20.01 8.67
C SER A 226 -5.30 19.34 8.73
N ALA A 227 -4.39 19.80 9.59
CA ALA A 227 -3.03 19.28 9.71
C ALA A 227 -2.98 17.81 10.20
N LEU A 228 -4.06 17.31 10.78
CA LEU A 228 -4.21 15.90 11.13
C LEU A 228 -4.51 15.02 9.91
N ASP A 229 -4.81 15.62 8.75
CA ASP A 229 -5.19 14.90 7.55
C ASP A 229 -4.29 15.25 6.36
N VAL A 230 -3.77 14.23 5.71
CA VAL A 230 -3.08 14.38 4.42
C VAL A 230 -4.10 14.75 3.35
N LEU A 231 -3.99 15.94 2.76
CA LEU A 231 -4.97 16.48 1.81
C LEU A 231 -4.84 15.89 0.40
N ARG A 232 -3.67 15.38 0.03
CA ARG A 232 -3.48 14.72 -1.28
C ARG A 232 -4.26 13.41 -1.34
N PRO A 233 -4.96 13.09 -2.45
CA PRO A 233 -5.61 11.80 -2.62
C PRO A 233 -4.56 10.68 -2.66
N ALA A 234 -4.90 9.54 -2.07
CA ALA A 234 -4.14 8.31 -2.23
C ALA A 234 -4.52 7.63 -3.56
N PRO A 235 -3.67 6.77 -4.15
CA PRO A 235 -4.10 5.96 -5.29
C PRO A 235 -5.34 5.12 -4.94
N ARG A 236 -6.37 5.12 -5.79
CA ARG A 236 -7.58 4.30 -5.62
C ARG A 236 -7.25 2.82 -5.51
N THR A 237 -6.29 2.37 -6.31
CA THR A 237 -5.78 0.99 -6.30
C THR A 237 -4.32 0.97 -5.86
N PRO A 238 -4.04 1.00 -4.53
CA PRO A 238 -2.67 1.21 -4.01
C PRO A 238 -1.70 0.07 -4.32
N PHE A 239 -2.19 -1.09 -4.71
CA PHE A 239 -1.38 -2.22 -5.16
C PHE A 239 -0.98 -2.15 -6.64
N VAL A 240 -1.62 -1.28 -7.42
CA VAL A 240 -1.44 -1.21 -8.87
C VAL A 240 -0.66 0.06 -9.23
N PRO A 241 0.50 -0.03 -9.89
CA PRO A 241 1.21 1.15 -10.36
C PRO A 241 0.36 1.98 -11.32
N THR A 242 0.29 3.29 -11.10
CA THR A 242 -0.49 4.21 -11.93
C THR A 242 0.13 4.42 -13.32
N ASP A 243 1.45 4.45 -13.42
CA ASP A 243 2.17 4.56 -14.69
C ASP A 243 2.04 3.27 -15.52
N PRO A 244 1.55 3.32 -16.77
CA PRO A 244 1.31 2.12 -17.59
C PRO A 244 2.59 1.33 -17.91
N THR A 245 3.71 2.02 -18.17
CA THR A 245 4.99 1.36 -18.50
C THR A 245 5.55 0.64 -17.28
N ARG A 246 5.53 1.32 -16.13
CA ARG A 246 5.92 0.71 -14.86
C ARG A 246 4.99 -0.44 -14.48
N ARG A 247 3.69 -0.31 -14.75
CA ARG A 247 2.70 -1.37 -14.49
C ARG A 247 3.01 -2.63 -15.29
N ALA A 248 3.30 -2.52 -16.58
CA ALA A 248 3.66 -3.67 -17.41
C ALA A 248 4.91 -4.39 -16.89
N ALA A 249 5.97 -3.64 -16.55
CA ALA A 249 7.19 -4.19 -15.96
C ALA A 249 6.91 -4.89 -14.61
N CYS A 250 6.09 -4.29 -13.74
CA CYS A 250 5.69 -4.90 -12.47
C CYS A 250 4.85 -6.16 -12.67
N CYS A 251 3.95 -6.19 -13.65
CA CYS A 251 3.15 -7.38 -13.96
C CYS A 251 4.05 -8.55 -14.37
N GLU A 252 5.03 -8.31 -15.22
CA GLU A 252 5.99 -9.34 -15.63
C GLU A 252 6.81 -9.85 -14.43
N GLU A 253 7.33 -8.94 -13.60
CA GLU A 253 8.08 -9.28 -12.40
C GLU A 253 7.25 -10.12 -11.41
N ILE A 254 5.97 -9.77 -11.23
CA ILE A 254 5.06 -10.51 -10.35
C ILE A 254 4.81 -11.92 -10.86
N LEU A 255 4.52 -12.09 -12.15
CA LEU A 255 4.33 -13.41 -12.77
C LEU A 255 5.60 -14.28 -12.62
N ASP A 256 6.78 -13.70 -12.81
CA ASP A 256 8.05 -14.37 -12.60
C ASP A 256 8.25 -14.78 -11.14
N LEU A 257 7.95 -13.88 -10.21
CA LEU A 257 8.07 -14.14 -8.77
C LEU A 257 7.13 -15.28 -8.33
N GLN A 258 5.87 -15.25 -8.76
CA GLN A 258 4.90 -16.32 -8.48
C GLN A 258 5.38 -17.65 -9.05
N ALA A 259 5.80 -17.67 -10.31
CA ALA A 259 6.28 -18.87 -10.99
C ALA A 259 7.58 -19.40 -10.38
N ALA A 260 8.53 -18.55 -10.00
CA ALA A 260 9.77 -18.93 -9.34
C ALA A 260 9.53 -19.58 -7.97
N GLY A 261 8.54 -19.07 -7.20
CA GLY A 261 8.13 -19.67 -5.93
C GLY A 261 7.60 -21.10 -6.12
N LEU A 262 6.68 -21.30 -7.06
CA LEU A 262 6.14 -22.62 -7.39
C LEU A 262 7.22 -23.54 -7.97
N LYS A 263 8.02 -23.06 -8.91
CA LYS A 263 9.19 -23.78 -9.46
C LYS A 263 10.07 -24.35 -8.36
N THR A 264 10.42 -23.52 -7.36
CA THR A 264 11.30 -23.95 -6.26
C THR A 264 10.65 -25.07 -5.45
N ARG A 265 9.34 -25.01 -5.20
CA ARG A 265 8.61 -26.03 -4.47
C ARG A 265 8.54 -27.35 -5.25
N LEU A 266 8.21 -27.30 -6.55
CA LEU A 266 8.18 -28.48 -7.44
C LEU A 266 9.56 -29.15 -7.52
N ALA A 267 10.61 -28.36 -7.74
CA ALA A 267 11.98 -28.88 -7.80
C ALA A 267 12.43 -29.53 -6.49
N HIS A 268 12.10 -28.91 -5.33
CA HIS A 268 12.47 -29.44 -4.02
C HIS A 268 11.84 -30.82 -3.74
N THR A 269 10.60 -31.03 -4.16
CA THR A 269 9.88 -32.29 -3.95
C THR A 269 10.09 -33.30 -5.06
N GLY A 270 10.70 -32.91 -6.17
CA GLY A 270 10.82 -33.74 -7.37
C GLY A 270 9.49 -34.02 -8.07
N THR A 271 8.47 -33.18 -7.83
CA THR A 271 7.13 -33.34 -8.39
C THR A 271 7.06 -32.79 -9.81
N HIS A 272 6.48 -33.57 -10.71
CA HIS A 272 6.34 -33.24 -12.14
C HIS A 272 4.87 -33.09 -12.57
N SER A 273 3.96 -33.04 -11.61
CA SER A 273 2.53 -32.96 -11.81
C SER A 273 1.91 -31.89 -10.92
N ALA A 274 1.01 -31.07 -11.46
CA ALA A 274 0.26 -30.06 -10.74
C ALA A 274 -1.23 -30.17 -11.10
N VAL A 275 -2.09 -30.18 -10.09
CA VAL A 275 -3.54 -30.27 -10.24
C VAL A 275 -4.17 -28.94 -9.86
N ILE A 276 -4.98 -28.38 -10.72
CA ILE A 276 -5.61 -27.08 -10.52
C ILE A 276 -7.10 -27.11 -10.87
N GLY A 277 -7.94 -26.60 -9.97
CA GLY A 277 -9.35 -26.36 -10.25
C GLY A 277 -9.51 -25.17 -11.19
N LEU A 278 -9.99 -25.40 -12.40
CA LEU A 278 -10.18 -24.35 -13.41
C LEU A 278 -11.68 -24.07 -13.59
N SER A 279 -12.13 -22.99 -12.94
CA SER A 279 -13.52 -22.55 -13.02
C SER A 279 -13.83 -21.74 -14.28
N GLY A 280 -12.81 -21.14 -14.89
CA GLY A 280 -12.93 -20.15 -15.96
C GLY A 280 -13.04 -18.70 -15.44
N GLY A 281 -12.91 -18.49 -14.13
CA GLY A 281 -12.77 -17.17 -13.51
C GLY A 281 -11.32 -16.68 -13.50
N LEU A 282 -11.13 -15.38 -13.16
CA LEU A 282 -9.83 -14.70 -13.22
C LEU A 282 -8.76 -15.36 -12.35
N ASP A 283 -9.11 -15.75 -11.11
CA ASP A 283 -8.13 -16.27 -10.13
C ASP A 283 -7.58 -17.63 -10.56
N SER A 284 -8.47 -18.55 -11.00
CA SER A 284 -8.06 -19.85 -11.52
C SER A 284 -7.28 -19.73 -12.83
N THR A 285 -7.63 -18.74 -13.66
CA THR A 285 -6.91 -18.41 -14.89
C THR A 285 -5.49 -17.91 -14.58
N LEU A 286 -5.32 -16.96 -13.64
CA LEU A 286 -4.01 -16.50 -13.23
C LEU A 286 -3.17 -17.63 -12.66
N ALA A 287 -3.75 -18.47 -11.79
CA ALA A 287 -3.04 -19.61 -11.21
C ALA A 287 -2.59 -20.62 -12.27
N LEU A 288 -3.39 -20.85 -13.31
CA LEU A 288 -3.01 -21.69 -14.46
C LEU A 288 -1.83 -21.08 -15.23
N LEU A 289 -1.88 -19.80 -15.56
CA LEU A 289 -0.80 -19.10 -16.27
C LEU A 289 0.53 -19.16 -15.50
N VAL A 290 0.49 -18.93 -14.19
CA VAL A 290 1.65 -19.03 -13.30
C VAL A 290 2.19 -20.46 -13.24
N THR A 291 1.31 -21.46 -13.19
CA THR A 291 1.69 -22.87 -13.14
C THR A 291 2.38 -23.30 -14.44
N VAL A 292 1.82 -22.94 -15.60
CA VAL A 292 2.45 -23.19 -16.91
C VAL A 292 3.82 -22.54 -16.98
N ARG A 293 3.97 -21.29 -16.56
CA ARG A 293 5.24 -20.57 -16.53
C ARG A 293 6.28 -21.28 -15.62
N ALA A 294 5.86 -21.79 -14.47
CA ALA A 294 6.74 -22.55 -13.57
C ALA A 294 7.23 -23.87 -14.21
N PHE A 295 6.33 -24.57 -14.94
CA PHE A 295 6.69 -25.78 -15.70
C PHE A 295 7.67 -25.47 -16.83
N ASP A 296 7.44 -24.41 -17.60
CA ASP A 296 8.35 -23.94 -18.63
C ASP A 296 9.75 -23.61 -18.07
N MET A 297 9.79 -22.92 -16.91
CA MET A 297 11.06 -22.60 -16.20
C MET A 297 11.81 -23.87 -15.75
N LEU A 298 11.12 -24.97 -15.51
CA LEU A 298 11.73 -26.26 -15.13
C LEU A 298 12.05 -27.16 -16.33
N GLY A 299 11.60 -26.79 -17.54
CA GLY A 299 11.68 -27.64 -18.71
C GLY A 299 10.78 -28.87 -18.61
N LEU A 300 9.73 -28.83 -17.80
CA LEU A 300 8.74 -29.90 -17.66
C LEU A 300 7.69 -29.80 -18.77
N PRO A 301 7.13 -30.96 -19.23
CA PRO A 301 6.06 -30.93 -20.21
C PRO A 301 4.79 -30.31 -19.60
N ARG A 302 4.16 -29.38 -20.31
CA ARG A 302 2.93 -28.72 -19.87
C ARG A 302 1.77 -29.70 -19.65
N THR A 303 1.81 -30.89 -20.24
CA THR A 303 0.84 -31.98 -20.00
C THR A 303 0.89 -32.53 -18.57
N GLY A 304 1.91 -32.18 -17.78
CA GLY A 304 1.94 -32.43 -16.35
C GLY A 304 1.12 -31.43 -15.52
N VAL A 305 0.57 -30.39 -16.15
CA VAL A 305 -0.41 -29.49 -15.54
C VAL A 305 -1.81 -30.03 -15.86
N HIS A 306 -2.52 -30.48 -14.82
CA HIS A 306 -3.86 -31.06 -14.92
C HIS A 306 -4.91 -30.03 -14.49
N ALA A 307 -5.52 -29.37 -15.48
CA ALA A 307 -6.61 -28.42 -15.27
C ALA A 307 -7.95 -29.18 -15.17
N VAL A 308 -8.63 -29.03 -14.05
CA VAL A 308 -9.86 -29.78 -13.77
C VAL A 308 -11.05 -28.83 -13.65
N SER A 309 -11.98 -28.93 -14.60
CA SER A 309 -13.28 -28.27 -14.51
C SER A 309 -14.26 -29.17 -13.74
N MET A 310 -14.87 -28.63 -12.70
CA MET A 310 -15.78 -29.37 -11.82
C MET A 310 -17.16 -28.69 -11.78
N PRO A 311 -17.96 -28.84 -12.84
CA PRO A 311 -19.27 -28.22 -12.89
C PRO A 311 -20.17 -28.73 -11.76
N GLY A 312 -20.69 -27.77 -10.98
CA GLY A 312 -21.71 -27.94 -9.96
C GLY A 312 -23.07 -27.43 -10.43
N PHE A 313 -23.90 -26.99 -9.49
CA PHE A 313 -25.27 -26.57 -9.81
C PHE A 313 -25.37 -25.17 -10.43
N GLY A 314 -24.35 -24.32 -10.27
CA GLY A 314 -24.32 -22.93 -10.76
C GLY A 314 -23.37 -22.66 -11.93
N THR A 315 -22.69 -23.68 -12.46
CA THR A 315 -21.68 -23.48 -13.52
C THR A 315 -22.32 -23.12 -14.86
N THR A 316 -21.88 -22.02 -15.49
CA THR A 316 -22.39 -21.57 -16.81
C THR A 316 -21.64 -22.23 -17.96
N GLY A 317 -22.29 -22.31 -19.13
CA GLY A 317 -21.68 -22.87 -20.35
C GLY A 317 -20.50 -22.03 -20.86
N ARG A 318 -20.50 -20.70 -20.69
CA ARG A 318 -19.46 -19.77 -21.15
C ARG A 318 -18.14 -19.96 -20.36
N THR A 319 -18.21 -20.00 -19.06
CA THR A 319 -17.02 -20.19 -18.20
C THR A 319 -16.36 -21.54 -18.45
N LYS A 320 -17.16 -22.61 -18.61
CA LYS A 320 -16.65 -23.92 -18.96
C LYS A 320 -15.95 -23.92 -20.32
N SER A 321 -16.54 -23.30 -21.34
CA SER A 321 -15.95 -23.21 -22.69
C SER A 321 -14.63 -22.45 -22.69
N ASN A 322 -14.54 -21.35 -21.95
CA ASN A 322 -13.30 -20.57 -21.82
C ASN A 322 -12.20 -21.36 -21.10
N ALA A 323 -12.52 -22.09 -20.04
CA ALA A 323 -11.58 -22.94 -19.34
C ALA A 323 -10.98 -24.02 -20.24
N GLU A 324 -11.83 -24.73 -21.01
CA GLU A 324 -11.41 -25.78 -21.95
C GLU A 324 -10.52 -25.23 -23.06
N ARG A 325 -10.96 -24.17 -23.74
CA ARG A 325 -10.21 -23.54 -24.83
C ARG A 325 -8.87 -22.99 -24.38
N LEU A 326 -8.82 -22.36 -23.19
CA LEU A 326 -7.58 -21.85 -22.64
C LEU A 326 -6.61 -22.99 -22.33
N ALA A 327 -7.09 -24.07 -21.72
CA ALA A 327 -6.27 -25.25 -21.42
C ALA A 327 -5.69 -25.86 -22.72
N GLU A 328 -6.47 -25.96 -23.76
CA GLU A 328 -6.03 -26.44 -25.10
C GLU A 328 -4.95 -25.53 -25.68
N GLN A 329 -5.16 -24.19 -25.66
CA GLN A 329 -4.18 -23.22 -26.18
C GLN A 329 -2.86 -23.24 -25.42
N LEU A 330 -2.91 -23.51 -24.11
CA LEU A 330 -1.70 -23.61 -23.26
C LEU A 330 -1.02 -24.99 -23.36
N GLY A 331 -1.68 -26.00 -23.94
CA GLY A 331 -1.15 -27.35 -24.08
C GLY A 331 -1.11 -28.14 -22.78
N VAL A 332 -2.04 -27.89 -21.87
CA VAL A 332 -2.18 -28.59 -20.58
C VAL A 332 -3.20 -29.72 -20.68
N ASP A 333 -3.12 -30.70 -19.76
CA ASP A 333 -4.14 -31.75 -19.65
C ASP A 333 -5.43 -31.16 -19.05
N PHE A 334 -6.56 -31.35 -19.75
CA PHE A 334 -7.85 -30.84 -19.30
C PHE A 334 -8.84 -31.96 -19.04
N ARG A 335 -9.51 -31.90 -17.89
CA ARG A 335 -10.54 -32.88 -17.49
C ARG A 335 -11.79 -32.16 -16.99
N THR A 336 -12.95 -32.78 -17.26
CA THR A 336 -14.23 -32.36 -16.69
C THR A 336 -14.75 -33.46 -15.77
N ILE A 337 -14.96 -33.10 -14.47
CA ILE A 337 -15.52 -34.01 -13.46
C ILE A 337 -16.73 -33.33 -12.84
N ALA A 338 -17.93 -33.83 -13.20
CA ALA A 338 -19.17 -33.28 -12.64
C ALA A 338 -19.36 -33.73 -11.19
N ILE A 339 -19.54 -32.78 -10.25
CA ILE A 339 -19.66 -33.07 -8.83
C ILE A 339 -21.13 -33.22 -8.34
N GLY A 340 -22.09 -32.91 -9.20
CA GLY A 340 -23.50 -32.80 -8.78
C GLY A 340 -24.09 -34.06 -8.16
N GLU A 341 -23.73 -35.26 -8.62
CA GLU A 341 -24.23 -36.52 -8.05
C GLU A 341 -23.64 -36.80 -6.67
N ALA A 342 -22.34 -36.61 -6.51
CA ALA A 342 -21.66 -36.78 -5.24
C ALA A 342 -22.22 -35.84 -4.16
N VAL A 343 -22.44 -34.57 -4.53
CA VAL A 343 -23.04 -33.58 -3.61
C VAL A 343 -24.48 -33.94 -3.24
N ARG A 344 -25.30 -34.45 -4.18
CA ARG A 344 -26.65 -34.91 -3.85
C ARG A 344 -26.65 -36.11 -2.92
N ALA A 345 -25.75 -37.08 -3.13
CA ALA A 345 -25.58 -38.20 -2.22
C ALA A 345 -25.21 -37.72 -0.82
N HIS A 346 -24.26 -36.78 -0.74
CA HIS A 346 -23.86 -36.17 0.53
C HIS A 346 -25.03 -35.44 1.23
N PHE A 347 -25.85 -34.67 0.51
CA PHE A 347 -27.05 -34.03 1.06
C PHE A 347 -28.01 -35.07 1.63
N THR A 348 -28.20 -36.21 0.98
CA THR A 348 -29.02 -37.31 1.46
C THR A 348 -28.47 -37.87 2.76
N ASP A 349 -27.15 -38.11 2.82
CA ASP A 349 -26.48 -38.68 4.00
C ASP A 349 -26.61 -37.81 5.26
N ILE A 350 -26.50 -36.46 5.07
CA ILE A 350 -26.62 -35.51 6.19
C ILE A 350 -28.05 -35.01 6.44
N GLY A 351 -29.03 -35.42 5.61
CA GLY A 351 -30.42 -35.01 5.73
C GLY A 351 -30.68 -33.56 5.32
N HIS A 352 -29.86 -32.97 4.46
CA HIS A 352 -30.03 -31.60 3.95
C HIS A 352 -31.02 -31.60 2.77
N ASP A 353 -31.98 -30.65 2.80
CA ASP A 353 -32.90 -30.45 1.68
C ASP A 353 -32.23 -29.71 0.52
N PRO A 354 -32.07 -30.33 -0.67
CA PRO A 354 -31.40 -29.70 -1.82
C PRO A 354 -32.11 -28.45 -2.37
N SER A 355 -33.33 -28.17 -1.97
CA SER A 355 -34.04 -26.94 -2.33
C SER A 355 -33.65 -25.74 -1.48
N VAL A 356 -32.95 -25.94 -0.36
CA VAL A 356 -32.48 -24.89 0.54
C VAL A 356 -31.06 -24.49 0.14
N THR A 357 -30.92 -23.34 -0.51
CA THR A 357 -29.65 -22.79 -1.00
C THR A 357 -28.95 -21.96 0.09
N ASP A 358 -28.64 -22.59 1.20
CA ASP A 358 -27.94 -22.00 2.34
C ASP A 358 -26.41 -22.22 2.28
N VAL A 359 -25.71 -21.81 3.35
CA VAL A 359 -24.26 -22.01 3.49
C VAL A 359 -23.84 -23.49 3.42
N THR A 360 -24.73 -24.44 3.78
CA THR A 360 -24.46 -25.87 3.68
C THR A 360 -24.44 -26.31 2.22
N TYR A 361 -25.40 -25.81 1.45
CA TYR A 361 -25.49 -26.06 0.01
C TYR A 361 -24.24 -25.59 -0.75
N GLU A 362 -23.75 -24.40 -0.44
CA GLU A 362 -22.53 -23.85 -1.08
C GLU A 362 -21.28 -24.61 -0.62
N ASN A 363 -21.12 -24.75 0.69
CA ASN A 363 -19.93 -25.35 1.27
C ASN A 363 -19.74 -26.84 0.93
N ALA A 364 -20.83 -27.60 0.75
CA ALA A 364 -20.75 -28.98 0.30
C ALA A 364 -20.15 -29.09 -1.09
N GLN A 365 -20.57 -28.24 -2.02
CA GLN A 365 -20.01 -28.20 -3.38
C GLN A 365 -18.53 -27.80 -3.37
N ALA A 366 -18.16 -26.79 -2.58
CA ALA A 366 -16.77 -26.34 -2.49
C ALA A 366 -15.86 -27.45 -1.92
N ARG A 367 -16.31 -28.18 -0.89
CA ARG A 367 -15.53 -29.30 -0.31
C ARG A 367 -15.41 -30.48 -1.26
N GLU A 368 -16.46 -30.81 -1.99
CA GLU A 368 -16.41 -31.87 -3.00
C GLU A 368 -15.39 -31.56 -4.09
N ARG A 369 -15.34 -30.31 -4.58
CA ARG A 369 -14.31 -29.88 -5.53
C ARG A 369 -12.90 -30.07 -4.95
N THR A 370 -12.70 -29.69 -3.72
CA THR A 370 -11.37 -29.82 -3.06
C THR A 370 -11.01 -31.30 -2.85
N GLN A 371 -11.94 -32.14 -2.45
CA GLN A 371 -11.72 -33.59 -2.33
C GLN A 371 -11.25 -34.19 -3.64
N VAL A 372 -11.97 -33.92 -4.75
CA VAL A 372 -11.58 -34.36 -6.09
C VAL A 372 -10.16 -33.95 -6.46
N LEU A 373 -9.80 -32.68 -6.23
CA LEU A 373 -8.45 -32.19 -6.55
C LEU A 373 -7.37 -32.87 -5.70
N MET A 374 -7.60 -33.08 -4.40
CA MET A 374 -6.65 -33.72 -3.49
C MET A 374 -6.44 -35.20 -3.85
N ASP A 375 -7.51 -35.92 -4.17
CA ASP A 375 -7.42 -37.34 -4.54
C ASP A 375 -6.73 -37.51 -5.90
N LEU A 376 -7.06 -36.68 -6.89
CA LEU A 376 -6.32 -36.65 -8.17
C LEU A 376 -4.84 -36.30 -7.98
N SER A 377 -4.54 -35.38 -7.10
CA SER A 377 -3.16 -35.03 -6.78
C SER A 377 -2.39 -36.22 -6.21
N ASN A 378 -3.02 -37.02 -5.35
CA ASN A 378 -2.43 -38.25 -4.82
C ASN A 378 -2.22 -39.31 -5.93
N GLU A 379 -3.21 -39.51 -6.79
CA GLU A 379 -3.13 -40.46 -7.91
C GLU A 379 -2.00 -40.10 -8.89
N LEU A 380 -1.86 -38.80 -9.19
CA LEU A 380 -0.90 -38.28 -10.17
C LEU A 380 0.48 -37.97 -9.56
N GLY A 381 0.66 -38.14 -8.25
CA GLY A 381 1.89 -37.77 -7.54
C GLY A 381 2.21 -36.29 -7.65
N GLY A 382 1.18 -35.43 -7.59
CA GLY A 382 1.24 -34.02 -7.89
C GLY A 382 0.98 -33.11 -6.70
N PHE A 383 0.86 -31.82 -7.01
CA PHE A 383 0.44 -30.76 -6.09
C PHE A 383 -0.92 -30.19 -6.47
N VAL A 384 -1.74 -29.91 -5.48
CA VAL A 384 -2.90 -29.03 -5.64
C VAL A 384 -2.43 -27.59 -5.57
N ILE A 385 -2.69 -26.84 -6.64
CA ILE A 385 -2.39 -25.42 -6.75
C ILE A 385 -3.59 -24.60 -6.30
N GLY A 386 -3.38 -23.73 -5.30
CA GLY A 386 -4.41 -22.84 -4.77
C GLY A 386 -4.60 -21.61 -5.65
N THR A 387 -5.85 -21.24 -5.83
CA THR A 387 -6.27 -20.13 -6.70
C THR A 387 -6.69 -18.87 -5.93
N GLY A 388 -6.96 -18.97 -4.62
CA GLY A 388 -7.43 -17.87 -3.79
C GLY A 388 -6.44 -16.71 -3.73
N ASP A 389 -6.94 -15.50 -3.89
CA ASP A 389 -6.17 -14.26 -3.87
C ASP A 389 -6.06 -13.62 -2.48
N LEU A 390 -5.21 -12.58 -2.37
CA LEU A 390 -4.97 -11.89 -1.10
C LEU A 390 -6.24 -11.27 -0.50
N SER A 391 -7.12 -10.70 -1.32
CA SER A 391 -8.33 -10.00 -0.88
C SER A 391 -9.36 -10.98 -0.32
N GLU A 392 -9.54 -12.11 -1.00
CA GLU A 392 -10.40 -13.21 -0.53
C GLU A 392 -9.89 -13.78 0.80
N LEU A 393 -8.58 -14.00 0.91
CA LEU A 393 -7.95 -14.49 2.13
C LEU A 393 -8.06 -13.47 3.28
N ALA A 394 -7.94 -12.17 2.99
CA ALA A 394 -8.11 -11.12 3.99
C ALA A 394 -9.54 -11.06 4.55
N LEU A 395 -10.55 -11.15 3.66
CA LEU A 395 -11.96 -11.11 4.03
C LEU A 395 -12.50 -12.46 4.51
N GLY A 396 -11.71 -13.54 4.36
CA GLY A 396 -12.15 -14.91 4.61
C GLY A 396 -13.29 -15.34 3.68
N TRP A 397 -13.30 -14.82 2.46
CA TRP A 397 -14.26 -15.19 1.42
C TRP A 397 -13.82 -16.47 0.73
N ALA A 398 -13.88 -17.54 1.46
CA ALA A 398 -13.55 -18.89 1.04
C ALA A 398 -14.23 -19.88 2.00
N THR A 399 -14.58 -21.05 1.50
CA THR A 399 -15.10 -22.13 2.33
C THR A 399 -13.97 -22.77 3.12
N TYR A 400 -14.10 -22.80 4.46
CA TYR A 400 -13.12 -23.45 5.33
C TYR A 400 -12.96 -24.93 4.95
N ASN A 401 -11.71 -25.36 4.86
CA ASN A 401 -11.33 -26.70 4.43
C ASN A 401 -11.84 -27.07 3.02
N ALA A 402 -11.88 -26.07 2.12
CA ALA A 402 -12.20 -26.26 0.72
C ALA A 402 -11.29 -25.41 -0.17
N ASP A 403 -11.80 -24.41 -0.86
CA ASP A 403 -11.10 -23.58 -1.82
C ASP A 403 -9.93 -22.76 -1.23
N HIS A 404 -9.90 -22.50 0.07
CA HIS A 404 -8.74 -21.88 0.72
C HIS A 404 -7.58 -22.85 0.98
N MET A 405 -7.79 -24.16 0.81
CA MET A 405 -6.80 -25.21 1.07
C MET A 405 -6.15 -25.68 -0.23
N SER A 406 -4.82 -25.76 -0.20
CA SER A 406 -4.02 -26.27 -1.31
C SER A 406 -2.63 -26.68 -0.79
N MET A 407 -1.80 -27.24 -1.63
CA MET A 407 -0.43 -27.52 -1.28
C MET A 407 0.50 -26.32 -1.54
N TYR A 408 0.11 -25.41 -2.45
CA TYR A 408 0.77 -24.14 -2.70
C TYR A 408 -0.19 -23.12 -3.31
N GLY A 409 -0.39 -21.98 -2.64
CA GLY A 409 -1.30 -20.90 -3.08
C GLY A 409 -0.55 -19.86 -3.88
N VAL A 410 -0.54 -19.98 -5.22
CA VAL A 410 0.26 -19.08 -6.08
C VAL A 410 -0.22 -17.64 -6.07
N ASN A 411 -1.51 -17.38 -5.83
CA ASN A 411 -2.09 -16.05 -5.82
C ASN A 411 -2.21 -15.43 -4.42
N ALA A 412 -1.78 -16.13 -3.36
CA ALA A 412 -1.99 -15.70 -1.97
C ALA A 412 -1.42 -14.30 -1.63
N GLY A 413 -0.47 -13.81 -2.40
CA GLY A 413 0.13 -12.47 -2.27
C GLY A 413 -0.40 -11.43 -3.27
N VAL A 414 -1.37 -11.77 -4.13
CA VAL A 414 -1.90 -10.89 -5.20
C VAL A 414 -3.30 -10.42 -4.82
N PRO A 415 -3.55 -9.10 -4.66
CA PRO A 415 -4.89 -8.59 -4.40
C PRO A 415 -5.79 -8.64 -5.64
N LYS A 416 -7.10 -8.72 -5.44
CA LYS A 416 -8.11 -8.84 -6.52
C LYS A 416 -7.99 -7.74 -7.58
N THR A 417 -7.74 -6.51 -7.17
CA THR A 417 -7.56 -5.37 -8.09
C THR A 417 -6.37 -5.56 -9.03
N LEU A 418 -5.32 -6.28 -8.59
CA LEU A 418 -4.13 -6.54 -9.40
C LEU A 418 -4.29 -7.76 -10.32
N VAL A 419 -5.12 -8.76 -9.96
CA VAL A 419 -5.34 -9.97 -10.77
C VAL A 419 -5.74 -9.63 -12.21
N ARG A 420 -6.68 -8.69 -12.40
CA ARG A 420 -7.12 -8.26 -13.73
C ARG A 420 -5.97 -7.72 -14.58
N HIS A 421 -5.08 -6.95 -13.99
CA HIS A 421 -3.91 -6.39 -14.69
C HIS A 421 -2.89 -7.47 -15.08
N LEU A 422 -2.69 -8.47 -14.24
CA LEU A 422 -1.80 -9.60 -14.54
C LEU A 422 -2.33 -10.46 -15.68
N VAL A 423 -3.64 -10.77 -15.67
CA VAL A 423 -4.29 -11.53 -16.76
C VAL A 423 -4.30 -10.73 -18.07
N SER A 424 -4.55 -9.42 -18.01
CA SER A 424 -4.46 -8.53 -19.19
C SER A 424 -3.05 -8.49 -19.77
N HIS A 425 -2.03 -8.35 -18.91
CA HIS A 425 -0.63 -8.38 -19.34
C HIS A 425 -0.24 -9.71 -19.97
N ALA A 426 -0.69 -10.82 -19.40
CA ALA A 426 -0.47 -12.15 -19.97
C ALA A 426 -1.17 -12.31 -21.35
N ALA A 427 -2.37 -11.75 -21.53
CA ALA A 427 -3.06 -11.72 -22.82
C ALA A 427 -2.24 -10.97 -23.88
N ASP A 428 -1.70 -9.82 -23.53
CA ASP A 428 -0.87 -9.01 -24.44
C ASP A 428 0.45 -9.73 -24.80
N SER A 429 1.02 -10.48 -23.85
CA SER A 429 2.27 -11.25 -24.06
C SER A 429 2.07 -12.50 -24.90
N LEU A 430 0.97 -13.25 -24.70
CA LEU A 430 0.69 -14.50 -25.41
C LEU A 430 0.22 -14.27 -26.85
N GLY A 431 -0.63 -13.26 -27.05
CA GLY A 431 -1.19 -12.97 -28.36
C GLY A 431 -2.16 -14.05 -28.90
N GLY A 432 -2.59 -13.91 -30.15
CA GLY A 432 -3.39 -14.92 -30.87
C GLY A 432 -4.73 -15.29 -30.20
N GLU A 433 -5.10 -16.56 -30.28
CA GLU A 433 -6.37 -17.06 -29.72
C GLU A 433 -6.37 -17.08 -28.19
N ALA A 434 -5.23 -17.36 -27.55
CA ALA A 434 -5.11 -17.31 -26.11
C ALA A 434 -5.44 -15.90 -25.55
N ALA A 435 -4.97 -14.84 -26.21
CA ALA A 435 -5.30 -13.48 -25.85
C ALA A 435 -6.81 -13.18 -25.98
N ALA A 436 -7.45 -13.68 -27.04
CA ALA A 436 -8.90 -13.49 -27.22
C ALA A 436 -9.71 -14.16 -26.09
N ILE A 437 -9.32 -15.36 -25.69
CA ILE A 437 -9.96 -16.08 -24.59
C ILE A 437 -9.74 -15.35 -23.25
N LEU A 438 -8.52 -14.89 -22.99
CA LEU A 438 -8.21 -14.16 -21.75
C LEU A 438 -8.97 -12.83 -21.67
N ARG A 439 -9.16 -12.13 -22.79
CA ARG A 439 -9.99 -10.91 -22.82
C ARG A 439 -11.47 -11.24 -22.59
N ASP A 440 -11.99 -12.34 -23.13
CA ASP A 440 -13.37 -12.77 -22.83
C ASP A 440 -13.58 -13.14 -21.36
N ILE A 441 -12.56 -13.72 -20.72
CA ILE A 441 -12.56 -13.97 -19.26
C ILE A 441 -12.55 -12.64 -18.48
N LEU A 442 -11.74 -11.66 -18.91
CA LEU A 442 -11.69 -10.31 -18.30
C LEU A 442 -13.03 -9.57 -18.39
N ASP A 443 -13.79 -9.79 -19.46
CA ASP A 443 -15.10 -9.18 -19.71
C ASP A 443 -16.26 -9.94 -19.06
N THR A 444 -15.97 -11.08 -18.41
CA THR A 444 -16.98 -11.87 -17.70
C THR A 444 -17.16 -11.35 -16.27
N PRO A 445 -18.39 -10.98 -15.86
CA PRO A 445 -18.65 -10.57 -14.48
C PRO A 445 -18.30 -11.67 -13.47
N VAL A 446 -17.76 -11.26 -12.33
CA VAL A 446 -17.49 -12.20 -11.22
C VAL A 446 -18.81 -12.63 -10.60
N SER A 447 -19.14 -13.91 -10.71
CA SER A 447 -20.37 -14.49 -10.18
C SER A 447 -20.07 -15.65 -9.22
N PRO A 448 -20.90 -15.86 -8.18
CA PRO A 448 -20.81 -17.06 -7.36
C PRO A 448 -21.24 -18.27 -8.19
N GLU A 449 -20.32 -19.20 -8.45
CA GLU A 449 -20.56 -20.42 -9.22
C GLU A 449 -21.31 -21.52 -8.46
N LEU A 450 -21.62 -21.29 -7.20
CA LEU A 450 -22.20 -22.31 -6.31
C LEU A 450 -23.74 -22.25 -6.23
N LEU A 451 -24.32 -21.10 -6.57
CA LEU A 451 -25.79 -20.93 -6.55
C LEU A 451 -26.38 -21.20 -7.96
N PRO A 452 -27.58 -21.80 -8.05
CA PRO A 452 -28.25 -21.99 -9.32
C PRO A 452 -28.48 -20.65 -10.03
N PRO A 453 -28.38 -20.58 -11.37
CA PRO A 453 -28.76 -19.38 -12.12
C PRO A 453 -30.23 -19.04 -11.90
N GLY A 454 -30.58 -17.75 -11.93
CA GLY A 454 -31.96 -17.29 -11.91
C GLY A 454 -32.79 -17.84 -13.06
N GLY A 455 -34.13 -17.78 -12.97
CA GLY A 455 -35.07 -18.44 -13.89
C GLY A 455 -34.92 -18.08 -15.36
N ASP A 456 -34.20 -17.01 -15.73
CA ASP A 456 -33.92 -16.56 -17.10
C ASP A 456 -32.46 -16.84 -17.54
N GLY A 457 -31.68 -17.62 -16.76
CA GLY A 457 -30.29 -17.93 -17.09
C GLY A 457 -29.32 -16.78 -16.80
N GLU A 458 -29.79 -15.69 -16.22
CA GLU A 458 -28.95 -14.59 -15.75
C GLU A 458 -28.34 -14.93 -14.40
N ILE A 459 -27.16 -14.33 -14.13
CA ILE A 459 -26.44 -14.48 -12.88
C ILE A 459 -27.31 -13.93 -11.74
N ALA A 460 -27.74 -14.81 -10.83
CA ALA A 460 -28.68 -14.47 -9.77
C ALA A 460 -28.13 -13.48 -8.73
N GLN A 461 -26.80 -13.35 -8.63
CA GLN A 461 -26.12 -12.46 -7.68
C GLN A 461 -24.67 -12.18 -8.11
N CYS A 462 -24.21 -10.94 -8.04
CA CYS A 462 -22.79 -10.61 -8.16
C CYS A 462 -22.09 -10.80 -6.81
N THR A 463 -20.88 -11.35 -6.80
CA THR A 463 -20.09 -11.54 -5.58
C THR A 463 -19.86 -10.19 -4.86
N GLU A 464 -19.69 -9.10 -5.61
CA GLU A 464 -19.49 -7.76 -5.05
C GLU A 464 -20.73 -7.18 -4.35
N GLU A 465 -21.93 -7.66 -4.65
CA GLU A 465 -23.15 -7.29 -3.91
C GLU A 465 -23.16 -7.85 -2.48
N LEU A 466 -22.53 -9.00 -2.28
CA LEU A 466 -22.48 -9.70 -0.98
C LEU A 466 -21.24 -9.32 -0.16
N VAL A 467 -20.10 -9.17 -0.83
CA VAL A 467 -18.80 -8.94 -0.20
C VAL A 467 -18.47 -7.46 -0.15
N GLY A 468 -18.92 -6.70 -1.13
CA GLY A 468 -18.58 -5.32 -1.40
C GLY A 468 -17.52 -5.15 -2.50
N PRO A 469 -17.31 -3.92 -2.97
CA PRO A 469 -16.34 -3.62 -4.00
C PRO A 469 -14.91 -3.96 -3.55
N TYR A 470 -14.23 -4.81 -4.29
CA TYR A 470 -12.84 -5.16 -3.98
C TYR A 470 -11.88 -3.95 -4.03
N GLU A 471 -12.20 -2.93 -4.81
CA GLU A 471 -11.43 -1.68 -4.83
C GLU A 471 -11.38 -1.01 -3.45
N LEU A 472 -12.51 -0.95 -2.74
CA LEU A 472 -12.56 -0.43 -1.37
C LEU A 472 -11.84 -1.35 -0.38
N HIS A 473 -12.06 -2.68 -0.48
CA HIS A 473 -11.43 -3.63 0.42
C HIS A 473 -9.91 -3.65 0.29
N ASP A 474 -9.40 -3.61 -0.94
CA ASP A 474 -7.95 -3.56 -1.20
C ASP A 474 -7.35 -2.24 -0.71
N PHE A 475 -8.08 -1.12 -0.86
CA PHE A 475 -7.68 0.16 -0.29
C PHE A 475 -7.57 0.08 1.24
N PHE A 476 -8.58 -0.44 1.92
CA PHE A 476 -8.58 -0.60 3.38
C PHE A 476 -7.48 -1.55 3.84
N LEU A 477 -7.36 -2.69 3.18
CA LEU A 477 -6.35 -3.71 3.47
C LEU A 477 -4.94 -3.14 3.36
N PHE A 478 -4.65 -2.40 2.29
CA PHE A 478 -3.34 -1.80 2.07
C PHE A 478 -2.97 -0.85 3.19
N HIS A 479 -3.83 0.12 3.51
CA HIS A 479 -3.53 1.16 4.49
C HIS A 479 -3.48 0.60 5.92
N MET A 480 -4.36 -0.34 6.26
CA MET A 480 -4.32 -1.02 7.55
C MET A 480 -3.07 -1.89 7.71
N MET A 481 -2.77 -2.74 6.74
CA MET A 481 -1.68 -3.72 6.87
C MET A 481 -0.30 -3.10 6.64
N ARG A 482 -0.20 -2.17 5.69
CA ARG A 482 1.09 -1.57 5.30
C ARG A 482 1.55 -0.53 6.30
N TYR A 483 0.66 0.29 6.81
CA TYR A 483 0.99 1.43 7.66
C TYR A 483 0.43 1.33 9.08
N GLY A 484 -0.54 0.45 9.33
CA GLY A 484 -1.21 0.34 10.62
C GLY A 484 -2.13 1.52 10.91
N PHE A 485 -2.68 2.16 9.87
CA PHE A 485 -3.57 3.29 10.05
C PHE A 485 -4.86 2.89 10.76
N ALA A 486 -5.33 3.77 11.63
CA ALA A 486 -6.59 3.64 12.33
C ALA A 486 -7.80 3.77 11.35
N PRO A 487 -8.96 3.18 11.68
CA PRO A 487 -10.15 3.23 10.84
C PRO A 487 -10.57 4.64 10.42
N GLY A 488 -10.54 5.61 11.32
CA GLY A 488 -10.92 6.99 11.04
C GLY A 488 -10.03 7.64 9.99
N LYS A 489 -8.72 7.42 10.06
CA LYS A 489 -7.79 7.92 9.01
C LYS A 489 -8.06 7.24 7.67
N ILE A 490 -8.24 5.91 7.64
CA ILE A 490 -8.54 5.17 6.40
C ILE A 490 -9.85 5.68 5.78
N TYR A 491 -10.87 5.91 6.59
CA TYR A 491 -12.15 6.46 6.13
C TYR A 491 -11.99 7.83 5.47
N ARG A 492 -11.34 8.79 6.15
CA ARG A 492 -11.13 10.13 5.61
C ARG A 492 -10.30 10.12 4.32
N MET A 493 -9.25 9.27 4.27
CA MET A 493 -8.46 9.06 3.04
C MET A 493 -9.31 8.49 1.92
N ALA A 494 -10.14 7.48 2.19
CA ALA A 494 -11.02 6.87 1.21
C ALA A 494 -12.05 7.89 0.69
N CYS A 495 -12.72 8.64 1.57
CA CYS A 495 -13.67 9.69 1.16
C CYS A 495 -13.03 10.69 0.18
N ARG A 496 -11.79 11.12 0.42
CA ARG A 496 -11.08 12.03 -0.50
C ARG A 496 -10.69 11.35 -1.81
N THR A 497 -10.16 10.13 -1.73
CA THR A 497 -9.70 9.39 -2.91
C THR A 497 -10.83 9.04 -3.86
N PHE A 498 -11.99 8.65 -3.32
CA PHE A 498 -13.15 8.23 -4.10
C PHE A 498 -14.19 9.34 -4.34
N ALA A 499 -13.91 10.58 -3.89
CA ALA A 499 -14.68 11.76 -4.24
C ALA A 499 -14.40 12.26 -5.67
N GLU A 500 -13.32 11.81 -6.31
CA GLU A 500 -13.07 12.09 -7.72
C GLU A 500 -14.23 11.58 -8.56
N LEU A 501 -14.76 12.48 -9.40
CA LEU A 501 -15.92 12.18 -10.22
C LEU A 501 -15.55 11.21 -11.35
N ASP A 502 -16.36 10.17 -11.50
CA ASP A 502 -16.28 9.27 -12.65
C ASP A 502 -16.78 9.99 -13.93
N SER A 503 -16.72 9.32 -15.06
CA SER A 503 -17.07 9.88 -16.38
C SER A 503 -18.49 10.40 -16.49
N ASP A 504 -19.39 9.99 -15.61
CA ASP A 504 -20.79 10.43 -15.53
C ASP A 504 -21.01 11.62 -14.56
N GLY A 505 -19.96 12.09 -13.90
CA GLY A 505 -19.99 13.23 -12.97
C GLY A 505 -20.46 12.87 -11.56
N THR A 506 -20.51 11.58 -11.20
CA THR A 506 -20.81 11.11 -9.84
C THR A 506 -19.54 10.67 -9.11
N PRO A 507 -19.44 10.78 -7.77
CA PRO A 507 -18.34 10.20 -7.03
C PRO A 507 -18.36 8.67 -7.16
N ALA A 508 -17.20 8.04 -7.21
CA ALA A 508 -17.11 6.59 -7.35
C ALA A 508 -17.83 5.86 -6.19
N TYR A 509 -17.74 6.41 -4.97
CA TYR A 509 -18.47 5.91 -3.80
C TYR A 509 -18.87 7.06 -2.88
N GLU A 510 -20.12 7.05 -2.45
CA GLU A 510 -20.61 7.98 -1.42
C GLU A 510 -19.98 7.66 -0.05
N PRO A 511 -19.76 8.66 0.82
CA PRO A 511 -19.19 8.46 2.15
C PRO A 511 -19.92 7.41 2.98
N ALA A 512 -21.24 7.34 2.91
CA ALA A 512 -22.04 6.33 3.61
C ALA A 512 -21.72 4.89 3.14
N THR A 513 -21.50 4.71 1.84
CA THR A 513 -21.11 3.44 1.24
C THR A 513 -19.72 3.03 1.69
N ILE A 514 -18.77 3.98 1.71
CA ILE A 514 -17.40 3.75 2.18
C ILE A 514 -17.43 3.31 3.65
N LEU A 515 -18.18 4.02 4.50
CA LEU A 515 -18.29 3.72 5.93
C LEU A 515 -18.90 2.34 6.18
N TYR A 516 -19.96 1.99 5.45
CA TYR A 516 -20.59 0.68 5.52
C TYR A 516 -19.60 -0.45 5.21
N TRP A 517 -18.85 -0.35 4.11
CA TRP A 517 -17.89 -1.38 3.70
C TRP A 517 -16.64 -1.41 4.58
N LEU A 518 -16.21 -0.28 5.13
CA LEU A 518 -15.12 -0.23 6.11
C LEU A 518 -15.50 -1.01 7.39
N ARG A 519 -16.74 -0.83 7.86
CA ARG A 519 -17.27 -1.59 8.99
C ARG A 519 -17.30 -3.09 8.70
N MET A 520 -17.80 -3.47 7.51
CA MET A 520 -17.84 -4.86 7.08
C MET A 520 -16.44 -5.46 6.94
N PHE A 521 -15.49 -4.69 6.41
CA PHE A 521 -14.08 -5.09 6.29
C PHE A 521 -13.50 -5.47 7.66
N TYR A 522 -13.55 -4.60 8.66
CA TYR A 522 -13.00 -4.90 9.99
C TYR A 522 -13.72 -6.08 10.65
N ARG A 523 -15.05 -6.12 10.58
CA ARG A 523 -15.83 -7.24 11.11
C ARG A 523 -15.39 -8.57 10.51
N ARG A 524 -15.27 -8.65 9.17
CA ARG A 524 -14.87 -9.88 8.49
C ARG A 524 -13.41 -10.20 8.73
N PHE A 525 -12.53 -9.22 8.63
CA PHE A 525 -11.10 -9.42 8.82
C PHE A 525 -10.79 -10.08 10.15
N PHE A 526 -11.39 -9.63 11.24
CA PHE A 526 -11.20 -10.26 12.57
C PHE A 526 -11.93 -11.60 12.69
N ALA A 527 -13.21 -11.68 12.35
CA ALA A 527 -14.03 -12.88 12.53
C ALA A 527 -13.53 -14.08 11.70
N GLN A 528 -12.83 -13.85 10.60
CA GLN A 528 -12.34 -14.90 9.71
C GLN A 528 -10.86 -15.27 9.94
N GLN A 529 -10.23 -14.81 11.01
CA GLN A 529 -8.83 -15.10 11.30
C GLN A 529 -8.54 -16.60 11.41
N PHE A 530 -9.46 -17.40 11.91
CA PHE A 530 -9.28 -18.85 12.04
C PHE A 530 -8.97 -19.53 10.67
N LYS A 531 -9.52 -19.01 9.58
CA LYS A 531 -9.22 -19.49 8.23
C LYS A 531 -7.77 -19.16 7.84
N ARG A 532 -7.29 -17.95 8.17
CA ARG A 532 -5.91 -17.53 7.87
C ARG A 532 -4.87 -18.28 8.68
N SER A 533 -5.22 -18.77 9.86
CA SER A 533 -4.30 -19.54 10.72
C SER A 533 -3.79 -20.83 10.08
N CYS A 534 -4.52 -21.38 9.10
CA CYS A 534 -4.16 -22.61 8.39
C CYS A 534 -3.91 -22.40 6.87
N LEU A 535 -3.58 -21.18 6.44
CA LEU A 535 -3.28 -20.92 5.04
C LEU A 535 -2.10 -21.75 4.54
N PRO A 536 -2.18 -22.28 3.30
CA PRO A 536 -1.07 -22.94 2.64
C PRO A 536 0.10 -21.97 2.41
N ASP A 537 1.26 -22.51 2.09
CA ASP A 537 2.40 -21.73 1.62
C ASP A 537 2.06 -21.06 0.29
N GLY A 538 2.64 -19.89 0.07
CA GLY A 538 2.50 -19.14 -1.18
C GLY A 538 3.54 -18.01 -1.26
N PRO A 539 3.79 -17.47 -2.46
CA PRO A 539 4.78 -16.42 -2.64
C PRO A 539 4.29 -15.10 -2.04
N LYS A 540 5.19 -14.38 -1.36
CA LYS A 540 4.95 -13.01 -0.98
C LYS A 540 5.28 -12.09 -2.15
N VAL A 541 4.28 -11.54 -2.79
CA VAL A 541 4.42 -10.72 -3.99
C VAL A 541 4.74 -9.26 -3.64
N GLY A 542 3.97 -8.68 -2.71
CA GLY A 542 4.07 -7.27 -2.35
C GLY A 542 4.44 -7.02 -0.90
N SER A 543 4.28 -5.77 -0.47
CA SER A 543 4.56 -5.34 0.91
C SER A 543 3.50 -5.78 1.92
N VAL A 544 2.33 -6.25 1.47
CA VAL A 544 1.21 -6.73 2.29
C VAL A 544 1.03 -8.22 2.09
N SER A 545 0.89 -8.96 3.18
CA SER A 545 0.62 -10.40 3.17
C SER A 545 -0.13 -10.78 4.44
N VAL A 546 -1.04 -11.71 4.34
CA VAL A 546 -1.81 -12.26 5.47
C VAL A 546 -1.29 -13.63 5.93
N SER A 547 -0.09 -14.00 5.50
CA SER A 547 0.53 -15.27 5.90
C SER A 547 0.75 -15.35 7.42
N PRO A 548 0.30 -16.44 8.08
CA PRO A 548 0.47 -16.62 9.53
C PRO A 548 1.91 -16.93 9.92
N ARG A 549 2.80 -17.23 8.97
CA ARG A 549 4.17 -17.66 9.23
C ARG A 549 5.14 -16.52 9.54
N GLY A 550 4.77 -15.27 9.25
CA GLY A 550 5.64 -14.12 9.55
C GLY A 550 5.00 -12.76 9.39
N ASP A 551 4.10 -12.63 8.43
CA ASP A 551 3.54 -11.31 8.09
C ASP A 551 2.36 -10.90 8.96
N TRP A 552 1.42 -11.82 9.25
CA TRP A 552 0.24 -11.52 10.03
C TRP A 552 -0.05 -12.60 11.08
N ARG A 553 0.36 -12.33 12.31
CA ARG A 553 0.12 -13.20 13.46
C ARG A 553 -0.92 -12.57 14.37
N MET A 554 -2.12 -13.11 14.34
CA MET A 554 -3.23 -12.67 15.17
C MET A 554 -3.94 -13.91 15.77
N PRO A 555 -4.34 -13.89 17.05
CA PRO A 555 -5.20 -14.94 17.61
C PRO A 555 -6.52 -15.03 16.84
N SER A 556 -7.04 -16.25 16.68
CA SER A 556 -8.32 -16.46 15.97
C SER A 556 -9.53 -15.85 16.70
N ASP A 557 -9.40 -15.60 17.98
CA ASP A 557 -10.40 -14.99 18.87
C ASP A 557 -10.09 -13.53 19.21
N ALA A 558 -9.22 -12.86 18.44
CA ALA A 558 -8.94 -11.43 18.61
C ALA A 558 -10.21 -10.61 18.41
N SER A 559 -10.45 -9.66 19.32
CA SER A 559 -11.62 -8.79 19.29
C SER A 559 -11.43 -7.62 18.33
N ALA A 560 -12.44 -7.36 17.50
CA ALA A 560 -12.53 -6.16 16.65
C ALA A 560 -13.14 -4.95 17.38
N ALA A 561 -13.48 -5.06 18.67
CA ALA A 561 -14.34 -4.10 19.36
C ALA A 561 -13.83 -2.66 19.26
N LEU A 562 -12.53 -2.41 19.51
CA LEU A 562 -11.96 -1.07 19.46
C LEU A 562 -12.02 -0.45 18.05
N TRP A 563 -11.74 -1.23 17.01
CA TRP A 563 -11.82 -0.75 15.61
C TRP A 563 -13.26 -0.47 15.20
N LEU A 564 -14.20 -1.33 15.61
CA LEU A 564 -15.63 -1.13 15.31
C LEU A 564 -16.22 0.04 16.09
N GLU A 565 -15.82 0.26 17.35
CA GLU A 565 -16.22 1.42 18.15
C GLU A 565 -15.76 2.73 17.47
N GLU A 566 -14.52 2.78 16.99
CA GLU A 566 -14.03 3.93 16.22
C GLU A 566 -14.84 4.12 14.93
N VAL A 567 -15.04 3.06 14.13
CA VAL A 567 -15.87 3.15 12.90
C VAL A 567 -17.29 3.62 13.21
N ASP A 568 -17.92 3.11 14.27
CA ASP A 568 -19.28 3.47 14.66
C ASP A 568 -19.39 4.91 15.20
N SER A 569 -18.28 5.54 15.60
CA SER A 569 -18.21 6.94 16.00
C SER A 569 -18.10 7.92 14.83
N LEU A 570 -17.78 7.43 13.62
CA LEU A 570 -17.64 8.26 12.43
C LEU A 570 -19.00 8.62 11.85
N SER A 571 -19.10 9.84 11.29
CA SER A 571 -20.28 10.28 10.55
C SER A 571 -20.02 10.23 9.05
N ALA A 572 -21.06 9.85 8.29
CA ALA A 572 -21.01 9.82 6.83
C ALA A 572 -21.16 11.22 6.21
#